data_c7510301caf297ed69e7f86f89a4f7ab
#
_entry.id   c7510301caf297ed69e7f86f89a4f7ab
#
_cell.length_a   1.000
_cell.length_b   1.000
_cell.length_c   1.000
_cell.angle_alpha   90.00
_cell.angle_beta   90.00
_cell.angle_gamma   90.00
#
_symmetry.space_group_name_H-M   'P 1'
#
loop_
_entity.id
_entity.type
_entity.pdbx_description
1 polymer ?
#
loop_
_entity_poly.entity_id
_entity_poly.type
_entity_poly.pdbx_seq_one_letter_code
_entity_poly.pdbx_strand_id
1 'polypeptide(L)'
;MAVDKNKALETALTQIEKQFGKGAVMRLGENKHMNIEHISTGSLSLDIALGIGGLPRGRIVEIYGPESSGKTTLSLHCIAEGQKNGGNVAFIDVEHALDPTYAAALGVDVDSLLVSQPDTGEDALEIAEALIRSGAIDVIVIDSVAALVPKAEIEGEMGDSHVGLHARLMSQALRKLAGAISKSNCVAIFINQLREKVGVVYGNPEVTTGGRALKFYSSVRIDIRRVETLKSGGEMVGSHTRAKVVKNKIAPPFREAEFDIMYGEGISREGELLDLAVKAEVVQKAGAWFSYDGRRLGQGRDKVKELLKTDKELAAEIEKKLWENIDKLYERKKPAPKVKITEVPSANQKIKPDSADKTEKKSGAKIDVLVDD
;
A
#
# COMPACT_ATOMS: atom_id res chain seq x y z
N MET A 1 2.72 -20.01 -47.34
CA MET A 1 2.29 -20.34 -45.95
C MET A 1 2.18 -19.14 -45.01
N ALA A 2 3.14 -18.21 -44.91
CA ALA A 2 3.05 -17.03 -44.01
C ALA A 2 2.02 -15.98 -44.49
N VAL A 3 1.90 -15.75 -45.79
CA VAL A 3 0.93 -14.80 -46.41
C VAL A 3 -0.53 -15.25 -46.19
N ASP A 4 -0.79 -16.54 -46.22
CA ASP A 4 -2.15 -17.09 -45.95
C ASP A 4 -2.58 -16.93 -44.50
N LYS A 5 -1.65 -17.06 -43.55
CA LYS A 5 -1.97 -16.89 -42.12
C LYS A 5 -2.33 -15.45 -41.76
N ASN A 6 -1.62 -14.46 -42.34
CA ASN A 6 -1.93 -13.04 -42.10
C ASN A 6 -3.29 -12.66 -42.70
N LYS A 7 -3.60 -13.12 -43.91
CA LYS A 7 -4.92 -12.87 -44.54
C LYS A 7 -6.08 -13.52 -43.78
N ALA A 8 -5.87 -14.73 -43.26
CA ALA A 8 -6.83 -15.41 -42.40
C ALA A 8 -7.05 -14.65 -41.08
N LEU A 9 -5.97 -14.12 -40.47
CA LEU A 9 -6.05 -13.31 -39.26
C LEU A 9 -6.82 -11.99 -39.50
N GLU A 10 -6.54 -11.28 -40.59
CA GLU A 10 -7.26 -10.04 -40.94
C GLU A 10 -8.76 -10.30 -41.16
N THR A 11 -9.09 -11.41 -41.83
CA THR A 11 -10.49 -11.80 -42.03
C THR A 11 -11.16 -12.06 -40.68
N ALA A 12 -10.50 -12.79 -39.77
CA ALA A 12 -11.03 -13.07 -38.44
C ALA A 12 -11.21 -11.78 -37.62
N LEU A 13 -10.24 -10.86 -37.64
CA LEU A 13 -10.33 -9.54 -36.96
C LEU A 13 -11.52 -8.75 -37.49
N THR A 14 -11.72 -8.70 -38.82
CA THR A 14 -12.84 -7.99 -39.43
C THR A 14 -14.19 -8.61 -39.02
N GLN A 15 -14.29 -9.95 -38.93
CA GLN A 15 -15.49 -10.63 -38.44
C GLN A 15 -15.79 -10.33 -36.99
N ILE A 16 -14.72 -10.31 -36.11
CA ILE A 16 -14.85 -9.99 -34.69
C ILE A 16 -15.32 -8.54 -34.52
N GLU A 17 -14.74 -7.59 -35.28
CA GLU A 17 -15.17 -6.20 -35.23
C GLU A 17 -16.63 -6.00 -35.65
N LYS A 18 -17.09 -6.73 -36.69
CA LYS A 18 -18.50 -6.69 -37.11
C LYS A 18 -19.46 -7.28 -36.07
N GLN A 19 -19.04 -8.32 -35.36
CA GLN A 19 -19.88 -9.01 -34.39
C GLN A 19 -19.87 -8.39 -33.01
N PHE A 20 -18.72 -7.89 -32.55
CA PHE A 20 -18.48 -7.40 -31.17
C PHE A 20 -18.18 -5.91 -31.07
N GLY A 21 -18.08 -5.21 -32.21
CA GLY A 21 -17.77 -3.78 -32.27
C GLY A 21 -16.27 -3.48 -32.42
N LYS A 22 -15.98 -2.24 -32.85
CA LYS A 22 -14.60 -1.75 -32.98
C LYS A 22 -13.89 -1.78 -31.64
N GLY A 23 -12.65 -2.27 -31.61
CA GLY A 23 -11.85 -2.38 -30.39
C GLY A 23 -12.05 -3.64 -29.57
N ALA A 24 -12.90 -4.59 -30.03
CA ALA A 24 -13.06 -5.91 -29.40
C ALA A 24 -11.73 -6.70 -29.35
N VAL A 25 -10.87 -6.49 -30.34
CA VAL A 25 -9.49 -7.00 -30.39
C VAL A 25 -8.57 -5.85 -30.79
N MET A 26 -7.48 -5.67 -30.04
CA MET A 26 -6.48 -4.66 -30.33
C MET A 26 -5.07 -5.23 -30.20
N ARG A 27 -4.11 -4.69 -30.93
CA ARG A 27 -2.70 -5.03 -30.73
C ARG A 27 -2.14 -4.22 -29.59
N LEU A 28 -1.55 -4.88 -28.59
CA LEU A 28 -1.04 -4.22 -27.37
C LEU A 28 0.01 -3.11 -27.70
N GLY A 29 0.79 -3.27 -28.78
CA GLY A 29 1.78 -2.29 -29.20
C GLY A 29 1.22 -1.03 -29.88
N GLU A 30 -0.05 -1.03 -30.29
CA GLU A 30 -0.71 0.14 -30.90
C GLU A 30 -1.13 1.16 -29.85
N ASN A 31 -1.38 0.74 -28.62
CA ASN A 31 -1.57 1.59 -27.45
C ASN A 31 -0.22 1.88 -26.75
N LYS A 32 0.66 2.61 -27.43
CA LYS A 32 1.86 3.18 -26.81
C LYS A 32 1.42 4.11 -25.69
N HIS A 33 1.76 3.75 -24.45
CA HIS A 33 1.41 4.44 -23.21
C HIS A 33 -0.10 4.39 -22.86
N MET A 34 -0.55 3.25 -22.34
CA MET A 34 -1.66 3.29 -21.42
C MET A 34 -1.19 4.04 -20.18
N ASN A 35 -1.32 5.38 -20.24
CA ASN A 35 -1.19 6.19 -19.05
C ASN A 35 -2.38 5.81 -18.17
N ILE A 36 -2.15 4.93 -17.19
CA ILE A 36 -3.22 4.47 -16.31
C ILE A 36 -3.56 5.63 -15.39
N GLU A 37 -4.76 6.17 -15.56
CA GLU A 37 -5.26 7.19 -14.67
C GLU A 37 -5.30 6.66 -13.25
N HIS A 38 -4.99 7.53 -12.30
CA HIS A 38 -4.88 7.20 -10.90
C HIS A 38 -5.47 8.31 -10.02
N ILE A 39 -5.72 7.97 -8.77
CA ILE A 39 -6.09 8.90 -7.71
C ILE A 39 -5.03 8.78 -6.61
N SER A 40 -4.48 9.90 -6.18
CA SER A 40 -3.52 9.94 -5.07
C SER A 40 -4.10 9.31 -3.82
N THR A 41 -3.27 8.67 -3.02
CA THR A 41 -3.65 8.13 -1.71
C THR A 41 -3.62 9.18 -0.60
N GLY A 42 -3.13 10.39 -0.89
CA GLY A 42 -2.81 11.40 0.11
C GLY A 42 -1.46 11.19 0.79
N SER A 43 -0.86 10.01 0.66
CA SER A 43 0.49 9.69 1.12
C SER A 43 1.46 9.69 -0.06
N LEU A 44 2.43 10.61 -0.04
CA LEU A 44 3.42 10.74 -1.11
C LEU A 44 4.31 9.48 -1.22
N SER A 45 4.69 8.90 -0.09
CA SER A 45 5.51 7.68 -0.06
C SER A 45 4.77 6.48 -0.63
N LEU A 46 3.46 6.37 -0.36
CA LEU A 46 2.64 5.28 -0.90
C LEU A 46 2.36 5.47 -2.39
N ASP A 47 2.10 6.69 -2.85
CA ASP A 47 1.92 7.01 -4.26
C ASP A 47 3.17 6.64 -5.09
N ILE A 48 4.35 6.94 -4.56
CA ILE A 48 5.63 6.52 -5.13
C ILE A 48 5.78 4.99 -5.09
N ALA A 49 5.42 4.33 -4.00
CA ALA A 49 5.50 2.87 -3.87
C ALA A 49 4.56 2.14 -4.84
N LEU A 50 3.40 2.72 -5.13
CA LEU A 50 2.44 2.21 -6.12
C LEU A 50 2.97 2.29 -7.56
N GLY A 51 3.92 3.19 -7.84
CA GLY A 51 4.67 3.27 -9.08
C GLY A 51 3.98 4.00 -10.23
N ILE A 52 2.72 4.40 -10.06
CA ILE A 52 1.95 5.20 -11.02
C ILE A 52 1.48 6.53 -10.44
N GLY A 53 1.84 6.82 -9.18
CA GLY A 53 1.44 8.06 -8.49
C GLY A 53 0.14 7.98 -7.71
N GLY A 54 -0.42 6.77 -7.51
CA GLY A 54 -1.65 6.59 -6.75
C GLY A 54 -2.37 5.27 -7.03
N LEU A 55 -3.64 5.20 -6.63
CA LEU A 55 -4.51 4.05 -6.87
C LEU A 55 -5.06 4.07 -8.30
N PRO A 56 -4.97 2.94 -9.03
CA PRO A 56 -5.39 2.86 -10.42
C PRO A 56 -6.91 2.97 -10.58
N ARG A 57 -7.37 3.82 -11.49
CA ARG A 57 -8.77 3.92 -11.88
C ARG A 57 -9.26 2.65 -12.57
N GLY A 58 -10.54 2.34 -12.42
CA GLY A 58 -11.15 1.15 -13.01
C GLY A 58 -10.69 -0.16 -12.37
N ARG A 59 -10.20 -0.13 -11.12
CA ARG A 59 -9.61 -1.28 -10.45
C ARG A 59 -10.10 -1.45 -9.02
N ILE A 60 -10.06 -2.71 -8.57
CA ILE A 60 -10.30 -3.10 -7.18
C ILE A 60 -8.99 -3.03 -6.41
N VAL A 61 -9.02 -2.34 -5.28
CA VAL A 61 -7.94 -2.20 -4.31
C VAL A 61 -8.37 -2.82 -2.99
N GLU A 62 -7.52 -3.61 -2.36
CA GLU A 62 -7.73 -4.11 -1.00
C GLU A 62 -6.71 -3.46 -0.07
N ILE A 63 -7.20 -2.80 0.98
CA ILE A 63 -6.40 -2.26 2.09
C ILE A 63 -6.70 -3.11 3.31
N TYR A 64 -5.70 -3.78 3.86
CA TYR A 64 -5.91 -4.67 5.00
C TYR A 64 -4.79 -4.55 6.04
N GLY A 65 -5.09 -4.93 7.25
CA GLY A 65 -4.17 -4.89 8.36
C GLY A 65 -4.86 -5.10 9.70
N PRO A 66 -4.09 -5.10 10.80
CA PRO A 66 -4.62 -5.18 12.15
C PRO A 66 -5.58 -4.03 12.46
N GLU A 67 -6.31 -4.14 13.54
CA GLU A 67 -7.13 -3.07 14.08
C GLU A 67 -6.26 -1.84 14.41
N SER A 68 -6.83 -0.64 14.27
CA SER A 68 -6.15 0.63 14.56
C SER A 68 -4.83 0.84 13.80
N SER A 69 -4.66 0.21 12.61
CA SER A 69 -3.48 0.37 11.77
C SER A 69 -3.54 1.55 10.80
N GLY A 70 -4.68 2.26 10.72
CA GLY A 70 -4.87 3.43 9.84
C GLY A 70 -5.55 3.10 8.50
N LYS A 71 -6.26 1.96 8.37
CA LYS A 71 -6.98 1.57 7.14
C LYS A 71 -8.02 2.59 6.72
N THR A 72 -8.93 2.92 7.61
CA THR A 72 -10.01 3.92 7.38
C THR A 72 -9.42 5.30 7.15
N THR A 73 -8.40 5.70 7.92
CA THR A 73 -7.68 6.98 7.72
C THR A 73 -7.11 7.10 6.31
N LEU A 74 -6.40 6.08 5.82
CA LEU A 74 -5.85 6.07 4.46
C LEU A 74 -6.97 6.13 3.41
N SER A 75 -8.07 5.41 3.62
CA SER A 75 -9.20 5.41 2.68
C SER A 75 -9.91 6.76 2.64
N LEU A 76 -10.04 7.45 3.78
CA LEU A 76 -10.61 8.81 3.84
C LEU A 76 -9.69 9.83 3.13
N HIS A 77 -8.37 9.69 3.23
CA HIS A 77 -7.45 10.50 2.42
C HIS A 77 -7.64 10.26 0.93
N CYS A 78 -7.83 9.00 0.49
CA CYS A 78 -8.14 8.71 -0.91
C CYS A 78 -9.45 9.36 -1.38
N ILE A 79 -10.47 9.41 -0.51
CA ILE A 79 -11.73 10.13 -0.76
C ILE A 79 -11.47 11.62 -0.92
N ALA A 80 -10.75 12.24 0.03
CA ALA A 80 -10.42 13.66 -0.03
C ALA A 80 -9.65 14.02 -1.32
N GLU A 81 -8.68 13.19 -1.73
CA GLU A 81 -7.96 13.39 -2.98
C GLU A 81 -8.87 13.20 -4.23
N GLY A 82 -9.84 12.27 -4.18
CA GLY A 82 -10.86 12.13 -5.22
C GLY A 82 -11.71 13.38 -5.37
N GLN A 83 -12.18 13.97 -4.27
CA GLN A 83 -12.98 15.20 -4.24
C GLN A 83 -12.19 16.44 -4.70
N LYS A 84 -10.90 16.58 -4.31
CA LYS A 84 -10.04 17.68 -4.77
C LYS A 84 -9.92 17.75 -6.29
N ASN A 85 -10.05 16.61 -6.96
CA ASN A 85 -10.06 16.54 -8.43
C ASN A 85 -11.46 16.70 -9.04
N GLY A 86 -12.45 17.13 -8.26
CA GLY A 86 -13.84 17.32 -8.68
C GLY A 86 -14.62 16.01 -8.87
N GLY A 87 -14.12 14.90 -8.33
CA GLY A 87 -14.75 13.58 -8.44
C GLY A 87 -15.84 13.37 -7.41
N ASN A 88 -16.87 12.58 -7.78
CA ASN A 88 -17.88 12.11 -6.85
C ASN A 88 -17.38 10.88 -6.10
N VAL A 89 -17.62 10.84 -4.81
CA VAL A 89 -17.11 9.80 -3.91
C VAL A 89 -18.23 9.21 -3.06
N ALA A 90 -18.08 7.93 -2.72
CA ALA A 90 -19.04 7.21 -1.90
C ALA A 90 -18.35 6.38 -0.82
N PHE A 91 -19.00 6.26 0.33
CA PHE A 91 -18.56 5.46 1.47
C PHE A 91 -19.68 4.53 1.92
N ILE A 92 -19.45 3.23 1.82
CA ILE A 92 -20.38 2.20 2.34
C ILE A 92 -19.87 1.81 3.72
N ASP A 93 -20.50 2.37 4.74
CA ASP A 93 -20.14 2.19 6.15
C ASP A 93 -20.93 1.04 6.76
N VAL A 94 -20.41 -0.16 6.63
CA VAL A 94 -21.03 -1.38 7.17
C VAL A 94 -20.71 -1.57 8.65
N GLU A 95 -19.67 -0.92 9.16
CA GLU A 95 -19.30 -0.95 10.58
C GLU A 95 -20.07 0.11 11.41
N HIS A 96 -20.77 1.03 10.74
CA HIS A 96 -21.46 2.18 11.37
C HIS A 96 -20.56 3.04 12.27
N ALA A 97 -19.30 3.21 11.82
CA ALA A 97 -18.24 3.81 12.63
C ALA A 97 -17.62 5.08 12.00
N LEU A 98 -18.19 5.58 10.90
CA LEU A 98 -17.71 6.79 10.25
C LEU A 98 -18.01 8.02 11.11
N ASP A 99 -16.94 8.72 11.56
CA ASP A 99 -17.03 10.00 12.24
C ASP A 99 -16.90 11.14 11.21
N PRO A 100 -17.97 11.95 10.98
CA PRO A 100 -17.92 13.08 10.05
C PRO A 100 -16.91 14.15 10.47
N THR A 101 -16.70 14.35 11.78
CA THR A 101 -15.75 15.34 12.30
C THR A 101 -14.32 14.94 11.95
N TYR A 102 -14.01 13.66 12.13
CA TYR A 102 -12.72 13.11 11.75
C TYR A 102 -12.51 13.14 10.23
N ALA A 103 -13.52 12.77 9.44
CA ALA A 103 -13.45 12.83 7.99
C ALA A 103 -13.18 14.27 7.50
N ALA A 104 -13.87 15.27 8.04
CA ALA A 104 -13.64 16.68 7.73
C ALA A 104 -12.22 17.13 8.09
N ALA A 105 -11.69 16.69 9.24
CA ALA A 105 -10.31 17.00 9.67
C ALA A 105 -9.25 16.44 8.70
N LEU A 106 -9.56 15.31 8.01
CA LEU A 106 -8.71 14.73 6.97
C LEU A 106 -8.86 15.41 5.60
N GLY A 107 -9.72 16.42 5.48
CA GLY A 107 -9.96 17.19 4.27
C GLY A 107 -11.06 16.64 3.37
N VAL A 108 -11.90 15.75 3.89
CA VAL A 108 -13.10 15.27 3.18
C VAL A 108 -14.16 16.37 3.24
N ASP A 109 -14.74 16.70 2.09
CA ASP A 109 -15.97 17.48 2.00
C ASP A 109 -17.14 16.56 2.37
N VAL A 110 -17.58 16.66 3.63
CA VAL A 110 -18.63 15.80 4.19
C VAL A 110 -20.00 16.09 3.60
N ASP A 111 -20.24 17.31 3.12
CA ASP A 111 -21.52 17.72 2.53
C ASP A 111 -21.74 17.07 1.15
N SER A 112 -20.67 16.77 0.43
CA SER A 112 -20.70 16.11 -0.89
C SER A 112 -20.44 14.61 -0.84
N LEU A 113 -20.05 14.06 0.32
CA LEU A 113 -19.79 12.63 0.48
C LEU A 113 -21.09 11.82 0.51
N LEU A 114 -21.24 10.88 -0.43
CA LEU A 114 -22.35 9.93 -0.39
C LEU A 114 -22.05 8.83 0.62
N VAL A 115 -22.89 8.71 1.65
CA VAL A 115 -22.75 7.67 2.69
C VAL A 115 -23.94 6.73 2.65
N SER A 116 -23.69 5.43 2.75
CA SER A 116 -24.71 4.40 2.92
C SER A 116 -24.33 3.48 4.07
N GLN A 117 -25.30 3.16 4.93
CA GLN A 117 -25.14 2.29 6.11
C GLN A 117 -26.13 1.12 6.03
N PRO A 118 -25.87 0.13 5.16
CA PRO A 118 -26.75 -1.00 4.96
C PRO A 118 -26.64 -2.03 6.08
N ASP A 119 -27.77 -2.73 6.35
CA ASP A 119 -27.84 -3.76 7.41
C ASP A 119 -27.28 -5.11 6.95
N THR A 120 -27.29 -5.42 5.65
CA THR A 120 -26.83 -6.70 5.11
C THR A 120 -25.69 -6.56 4.12
N GLY A 121 -24.86 -7.61 3.99
CA GLY A 121 -23.79 -7.65 3.01
C GLY A 121 -24.29 -7.61 1.57
N GLU A 122 -25.46 -8.21 1.29
CA GLU A 122 -26.11 -8.15 -0.01
C GLU A 122 -26.50 -6.73 -0.38
N ASP A 123 -27.18 -6.00 0.51
CA ASP A 123 -27.60 -4.62 0.28
C ASP A 123 -26.41 -3.69 0.08
N ALA A 124 -25.35 -3.86 0.90
CA ALA A 124 -24.11 -3.11 0.76
C ALA A 124 -23.49 -3.25 -0.63
N LEU A 125 -23.41 -4.49 -1.13
CA LEU A 125 -22.78 -4.80 -2.41
C LEU A 125 -23.68 -4.43 -3.60
N GLU A 126 -25.02 -4.49 -3.45
CA GLU A 126 -25.98 -4.06 -4.48
C GLU A 126 -26.00 -2.52 -4.60
N ILE A 127 -25.97 -1.79 -3.49
CA ILE A 127 -25.84 -0.32 -3.48
C ILE A 127 -24.53 0.09 -4.14
N ALA A 128 -23.41 -0.56 -3.76
CA ALA A 128 -22.11 -0.32 -4.38
C ALA A 128 -22.14 -0.61 -5.90
N GLU A 129 -22.77 -1.71 -6.33
CA GLU A 129 -22.95 -2.04 -7.75
C GLU A 129 -23.73 -0.95 -8.49
N ALA A 130 -24.84 -0.48 -7.93
CA ALA A 130 -25.67 0.55 -8.54
C ALA A 130 -24.90 1.87 -8.71
N LEU A 131 -24.18 2.32 -7.67
CA LEU A 131 -23.35 3.52 -7.70
C LEU A 131 -22.24 3.41 -8.76
N ILE A 132 -21.52 2.29 -8.81
CA ILE A 132 -20.45 2.06 -9.78
C ILE A 132 -20.99 2.01 -11.22
N ARG A 133 -22.12 1.35 -11.44
CA ARG A 133 -22.77 1.25 -12.77
C ARG A 133 -23.28 2.58 -13.30
N SER A 134 -23.57 3.55 -12.44
CA SER A 134 -23.95 4.91 -12.87
C SER A 134 -22.85 5.57 -13.69
N GLY A 135 -21.58 5.17 -13.50
CA GLY A 135 -20.43 5.78 -14.14
C GLY A 135 -20.06 7.17 -13.59
N ALA A 136 -20.78 7.62 -12.53
CA ALA A 136 -20.59 8.95 -11.95
C ALA A 136 -19.67 8.95 -10.71
N ILE A 137 -19.29 7.78 -10.20
CA ILE A 137 -18.48 7.65 -8.98
C ILE A 137 -17.02 7.40 -9.33
N ASP A 138 -16.14 8.24 -8.81
CA ASP A 138 -14.68 8.14 -9.01
C ASP A 138 -14.01 7.24 -7.97
N VAL A 139 -14.43 7.34 -6.70
CA VAL A 139 -13.94 6.50 -5.61
C VAL A 139 -15.12 5.97 -4.81
N ILE A 140 -15.12 4.68 -4.53
CA ILE A 140 -16.02 4.05 -3.57
C ILE A 140 -15.22 3.26 -2.55
N VAL A 141 -15.53 3.44 -1.28
CA VAL A 141 -14.94 2.70 -0.15
C VAL A 141 -16.00 1.80 0.46
N ILE A 142 -15.66 0.56 0.75
CA ILE A 142 -16.47 -0.40 1.52
C ILE A 142 -15.71 -0.71 2.81
N ASP A 143 -16.21 -0.23 3.94
CA ASP A 143 -15.61 -0.41 5.27
C ASP A 143 -16.60 -1.16 6.19
N SER A 144 -16.36 -2.40 6.53
CA SER A 144 -15.30 -3.28 6.04
C SER A 144 -15.87 -4.60 5.48
N VAL A 145 -15.04 -5.33 4.73
CA VAL A 145 -15.40 -6.68 4.23
C VAL A 145 -15.79 -7.61 5.39
N ALA A 146 -15.16 -7.46 6.55
CA ALA A 146 -15.46 -8.28 7.73
C ALA A 146 -16.88 -8.10 8.26
N ALA A 147 -17.48 -6.93 8.03
CA ALA A 147 -18.82 -6.58 8.47
C ALA A 147 -19.92 -6.89 7.44
N LEU A 148 -19.57 -7.35 6.23
CA LEU A 148 -20.53 -7.75 5.19
C LEU A 148 -21.18 -9.10 5.56
N VAL A 149 -22.08 -9.06 6.55
CA VAL A 149 -22.79 -10.25 7.02
C VAL A 149 -23.86 -10.64 6.01
N PRO A 150 -23.90 -11.89 5.53
CA PRO A 150 -24.96 -12.38 4.64
C PRO A 150 -26.34 -12.30 5.33
N LYS A 151 -27.36 -11.92 4.56
CA LYS A 151 -28.75 -11.81 5.05
C LYS A 151 -29.21 -13.11 5.73
N ALA A 152 -28.91 -14.26 5.15
CA ALA A 152 -29.26 -15.56 5.70
C ALA A 152 -28.60 -15.85 7.07
N GLU A 153 -27.50 -15.19 7.39
CA GLU A 153 -26.82 -15.28 8.69
C GLU A 153 -27.52 -14.37 9.72
N ILE A 154 -28.01 -13.21 9.29
CA ILE A 154 -28.76 -12.28 10.14
C ILE A 154 -30.14 -12.83 10.49
N GLU A 155 -30.82 -13.47 9.52
CA GLU A 155 -32.17 -14.06 9.70
C GLU A 155 -32.14 -15.42 10.39
N GLY A 156 -30.96 -16.05 10.52
CA GLY A 156 -30.77 -17.35 11.18
C GLY A 156 -30.86 -17.28 12.69
N GLU A 157 -30.98 -18.45 13.34
CA GLU A 157 -30.98 -18.53 14.80
C GLU A 157 -29.55 -18.45 15.38
N MET A 158 -29.43 -17.96 16.60
CA MET A 158 -28.16 -17.92 17.32
C MET A 158 -27.61 -19.35 17.50
N GLY A 159 -26.44 -19.60 16.90
CA GLY A 159 -25.77 -20.90 16.95
C GLY A 159 -25.81 -21.68 15.64
N ASP A 160 -26.55 -21.20 14.64
CA ASP A 160 -26.56 -21.79 13.32
C ASP A 160 -25.17 -21.70 12.66
N SER A 161 -24.83 -22.75 11.92
CA SER A 161 -23.56 -22.82 11.22
C SER A 161 -23.70 -22.28 9.79
N HIS A 162 -23.15 -21.11 9.54
CA HIS A 162 -23.18 -20.44 8.23
C HIS A 162 -21.83 -20.50 7.48
N VAL A 163 -21.15 -21.63 7.59
CA VAL A 163 -19.80 -21.82 7.02
C VAL A 163 -19.78 -21.52 5.51
N GLY A 164 -18.96 -20.55 5.13
CA GLY A 164 -18.69 -20.24 3.73
C GLY A 164 -19.69 -19.31 3.03
N LEU A 165 -20.79 -18.88 3.68
CA LEU A 165 -21.76 -17.96 3.06
C LEU A 165 -21.10 -16.63 2.72
N HIS A 166 -20.34 -16.04 3.61
CA HIS A 166 -19.59 -14.80 3.38
C HIS A 166 -18.61 -14.92 2.20
N ALA A 167 -17.87 -16.02 2.09
CA ALA A 167 -16.95 -16.23 0.97
C ALA A 167 -17.70 -16.42 -0.37
N ARG A 168 -18.89 -17.01 -0.34
CA ARG A 168 -19.77 -17.17 -1.51
C ARG A 168 -20.34 -15.82 -1.95
N LEU A 169 -20.85 -15.00 -1.02
CA LEU A 169 -21.32 -13.65 -1.24
C LEU A 169 -20.23 -12.79 -1.92
N MET A 170 -19.04 -12.74 -1.34
CA MET A 170 -17.91 -12.00 -1.89
C MET A 170 -17.50 -12.50 -3.29
N SER A 171 -17.51 -13.81 -3.53
CA SER A 171 -17.18 -14.38 -4.84
C SER A 171 -18.20 -13.99 -5.90
N GLN A 172 -19.48 -13.97 -5.56
CA GLN A 172 -20.57 -13.58 -6.46
C GLN A 172 -20.51 -12.08 -6.76
N ALA A 173 -20.40 -11.24 -5.73
CA ALA A 173 -20.35 -9.80 -5.86
C ALA A 173 -19.15 -9.31 -6.69
N LEU A 174 -17.94 -9.78 -6.37
CA LEU A 174 -16.73 -9.37 -7.08
C LEU A 174 -16.74 -9.79 -8.56
N ARG A 175 -17.42 -10.88 -8.90
CA ARG A 175 -17.61 -11.29 -10.29
C ARG A 175 -18.47 -10.30 -11.08
N LYS A 176 -19.51 -9.74 -10.46
CA LYS A 176 -20.37 -8.69 -11.05
C LYS A 176 -19.66 -7.34 -11.07
N LEU A 177 -19.06 -6.94 -9.93
CA LEU A 177 -18.44 -5.63 -9.74
C LEU A 177 -17.21 -5.40 -10.63
N ALA A 178 -16.37 -6.41 -10.84
CA ALA A 178 -15.13 -6.27 -11.60
C ALA A 178 -15.34 -5.69 -13.01
N GLY A 179 -16.37 -6.15 -13.70
CA GLY A 179 -16.72 -5.64 -15.04
C GLY A 179 -17.28 -4.21 -15.00
N ALA A 180 -18.10 -3.89 -14.00
CA ALA A 180 -18.66 -2.56 -13.81
C ALA A 180 -17.58 -1.55 -13.46
N ILE A 181 -16.70 -1.86 -12.50
CA ILE A 181 -15.59 -1.02 -12.05
C ILE A 181 -14.65 -0.69 -13.22
N SER A 182 -14.30 -1.70 -14.03
CA SER A 182 -13.42 -1.49 -15.19
C SER A 182 -14.02 -0.55 -16.23
N LYS A 183 -15.35 -0.57 -16.42
CA LYS A 183 -16.06 0.28 -17.39
C LYS A 183 -16.31 1.70 -16.89
N SER A 184 -16.54 1.86 -15.59
CA SER A 184 -16.85 3.16 -14.97
C SER A 184 -15.61 3.97 -14.59
N ASN A 185 -14.40 3.41 -14.72
CA ASN A 185 -13.16 4.04 -14.24
C ASN A 185 -13.15 4.35 -12.74
N CYS A 186 -14.04 3.74 -11.96
CA CYS A 186 -14.12 3.91 -10.52
C CYS A 186 -12.96 3.20 -9.81
N VAL A 187 -12.38 3.81 -8.78
CA VAL A 187 -11.48 3.14 -7.83
C VAL A 187 -12.34 2.53 -6.73
N ALA A 188 -12.39 1.20 -6.63
CA ALA A 188 -13.13 0.52 -5.58
C ALA A 188 -12.19 0.00 -4.50
N ILE A 189 -12.26 0.61 -3.32
CA ILE A 189 -11.43 0.29 -2.15
C ILE A 189 -12.23 -0.61 -1.21
N PHE A 190 -11.70 -1.79 -0.93
CA PHE A 190 -12.23 -2.71 0.08
C PHE A 190 -11.30 -2.72 1.28
N ILE A 191 -11.79 -2.25 2.41
CA ILE A 191 -11.08 -2.36 3.69
C ILE A 191 -11.32 -3.76 4.24
N ASN A 192 -10.26 -4.42 4.72
CA ASN A 192 -10.35 -5.76 5.26
C ASN A 192 -9.58 -5.90 6.57
N GLN A 193 -10.06 -6.81 7.40
CA GLN A 193 -9.45 -7.14 8.69
C GLN A 193 -8.63 -8.43 8.56
N LEU A 194 -7.62 -8.57 9.42
CA LEU A 194 -6.86 -9.80 9.58
C LEU A 194 -7.50 -10.66 10.68
N ARG A 195 -7.52 -11.97 10.43
CA ARG A 195 -7.90 -13.01 11.39
C ARG A 195 -6.79 -14.03 11.44
N GLU A 196 -6.59 -14.63 12.58
CA GLU A 196 -5.64 -15.72 12.74
C GLU A 196 -6.31 -17.06 12.45
N LYS A 197 -5.65 -17.88 11.67
CA LYS A 197 -6.08 -19.24 11.37
C LYS A 197 -5.57 -20.17 12.47
N VAL A 198 -6.50 -20.72 13.25
CA VAL A 198 -6.17 -21.68 14.31
C VAL A 198 -5.53 -22.94 13.70
N GLY A 199 -4.47 -23.45 14.33
CA GLY A 199 -3.79 -24.70 13.94
C GLY A 199 -2.74 -24.58 12.84
N VAL A 200 -2.34 -23.37 12.43
CA VAL A 200 -1.19 -23.17 11.55
C VAL A 200 0.09 -23.14 12.37
N VAL A 201 0.87 -24.24 12.30
CA VAL A 201 2.16 -24.38 13.02
C VAL A 201 3.31 -23.80 12.21
N TYR A 202 3.23 -23.82 10.86
CA TYR A 202 4.24 -23.29 9.97
C TYR A 202 3.66 -22.27 8.99
N GLY A 203 4.37 -21.18 8.72
CA GLY A 203 3.98 -20.11 7.81
C GLY A 203 3.18 -18.99 8.49
N ASN A 204 2.62 -18.06 7.70
CA ASN A 204 1.85 -16.95 8.24
C ASN A 204 0.41 -17.37 8.53
N PRO A 205 -0.05 -17.35 9.81
CA PRO A 205 -1.42 -17.68 10.17
C PRO A 205 -2.43 -16.59 9.78
N GLU A 206 -1.98 -15.37 9.49
CA GLU A 206 -2.87 -14.25 9.19
C GLU A 206 -3.59 -14.43 7.87
N VAL A 207 -4.89 -14.29 7.89
CA VAL A 207 -5.76 -14.35 6.71
C VAL A 207 -6.76 -13.20 6.73
N THR A 208 -7.09 -12.69 5.54
CA THR A 208 -8.16 -11.70 5.38
C THR A 208 -9.52 -12.39 5.35
N THR A 209 -10.58 -11.70 5.81
CA THR A 209 -11.97 -12.17 5.79
C THR A 209 -12.54 -12.22 4.37
N GLY A 210 -13.73 -12.82 4.18
CA GLY A 210 -14.39 -12.89 2.87
C GLY A 210 -13.80 -13.91 1.89
N GLY A 211 -12.96 -14.85 2.37
CA GLY A 211 -12.40 -15.92 1.55
C GLY A 211 -11.26 -15.47 0.62
N ARG A 212 -11.13 -16.16 -0.53
CA ARG A 212 -10.01 -15.91 -1.46
C ARG A 212 -10.35 -14.98 -2.62
N ALA A 213 -11.63 -14.66 -2.84
CA ALA A 213 -12.07 -13.96 -4.05
C ALA A 213 -11.38 -12.58 -4.19
N LEU A 214 -11.37 -11.78 -3.13
CA LEU A 214 -10.77 -10.45 -3.15
C LEU A 214 -9.26 -10.48 -3.47
N LYS A 215 -8.53 -11.51 -2.99
CA LYS A 215 -7.11 -11.71 -3.33
C LYS A 215 -6.88 -11.90 -4.84
N PHE A 216 -7.83 -12.48 -5.56
CA PHE A 216 -7.73 -12.69 -7.01
C PHE A 216 -8.19 -11.46 -7.79
N TYR A 217 -9.33 -10.87 -7.43
CA TYR A 217 -9.94 -9.75 -8.14
C TYR A 217 -9.19 -8.43 -7.96
N SER A 218 -8.62 -8.16 -6.79
CA SER A 218 -7.85 -6.95 -6.54
C SER A 218 -6.66 -6.82 -7.49
N SER A 219 -6.45 -5.62 -8.02
CA SER A 219 -5.26 -5.25 -8.80
C SER A 219 -4.13 -4.80 -7.91
N VAL A 220 -4.46 -4.16 -6.80
CA VAL A 220 -3.54 -3.69 -5.77
C VAL A 220 -3.98 -4.24 -4.41
N ARG A 221 -3.03 -4.67 -3.59
CA ARG A 221 -3.25 -5.05 -2.18
C ARG A 221 -2.20 -4.39 -1.33
N ILE A 222 -2.64 -3.71 -0.29
CA ILE A 222 -1.83 -2.94 0.64
C ILE A 222 -2.00 -3.52 2.04
N ASP A 223 -0.90 -4.01 2.63
CA ASP A 223 -0.81 -4.42 4.04
C ASP A 223 -0.36 -3.20 4.84
N ILE A 224 -1.24 -2.67 5.70
CA ILE A 224 -0.96 -1.50 6.51
C ILE A 224 -0.81 -1.87 7.98
N ARG A 225 0.30 -1.45 8.61
CA ARG A 225 0.64 -1.80 9.99
C ARG A 225 1.21 -0.62 10.75
N ARG A 226 0.75 -0.43 11.97
CA ARG A 226 1.39 0.49 12.92
C ARG A 226 2.72 -0.11 13.37
N VAL A 227 3.80 0.65 13.22
CA VAL A 227 5.16 0.27 13.63
C VAL A 227 5.43 0.71 15.06
N GLU A 228 5.14 2.00 15.34
CA GLU A 228 5.34 2.60 16.65
C GLU A 228 4.33 3.71 16.93
N THR A 229 4.22 4.10 18.18
CA THR A 229 3.38 5.23 18.61
C THR A 229 4.25 6.46 18.78
N LEU A 230 3.88 7.56 18.13
CA LEU A 230 4.57 8.84 18.25
C LEU A 230 4.14 9.56 19.51
N LYS A 231 5.12 10.11 20.25
CA LYS A 231 4.90 10.83 21.49
C LYS A 231 5.54 12.23 21.43
N SER A 232 4.84 13.20 21.97
CA SER A 232 5.37 14.57 22.16
C SER A 232 5.00 15.03 23.56
N GLY A 233 5.99 15.49 24.34
CA GLY A 233 5.76 15.91 25.72
C GLY A 233 5.22 14.83 26.67
N GLY A 234 5.32 13.54 26.31
CA GLY A 234 4.74 12.42 27.07
C GLY A 234 3.36 11.98 26.60
N GLU A 235 2.68 12.76 25.78
CA GLU A 235 1.37 12.44 25.20
C GLU A 235 1.50 11.70 23.86
N MET A 236 0.55 10.83 23.57
CA MET A 236 0.48 10.13 22.29
C MET A 236 -0.13 11.06 21.25
N VAL A 237 0.64 11.46 20.24
CA VAL A 237 0.22 12.42 19.20
C VAL A 237 -0.03 11.78 17.85
N GLY A 238 0.35 10.53 17.67
CA GLY A 238 0.18 9.85 16.39
C GLY A 238 0.79 8.45 16.37
N SER A 239 0.90 7.90 15.18
CA SER A 239 1.53 6.61 14.93
C SER A 239 2.40 6.64 13.67
N HIS A 240 3.57 6.02 13.75
CA HIS A 240 4.37 5.70 12.57
C HIS A 240 3.83 4.42 11.93
N THR A 241 3.47 4.49 10.67
CA THR A 241 2.75 3.44 9.96
C THR A 241 3.53 3.00 8.74
N ARG A 242 3.56 1.71 8.50
CA ARG A 242 4.14 1.10 7.30
C ARG A 242 3.03 0.50 6.44
N ALA A 243 3.02 0.87 5.16
CA ALA A 243 2.17 0.31 4.12
C ALA A 243 3.02 -0.48 3.12
N LYS A 244 2.75 -1.77 2.98
CA LYS A 244 3.44 -2.64 2.04
C LYS A 244 2.53 -3.02 0.88
N VAL A 245 2.96 -2.74 -0.33
CA VAL A 245 2.23 -3.11 -1.56
C VAL A 245 2.53 -4.58 -1.88
N VAL A 246 1.73 -5.50 -1.32
CA VAL A 246 1.98 -6.96 -1.45
C VAL A 246 1.54 -7.54 -2.79
N LYS A 247 0.66 -6.84 -3.51
CA LYS A 247 0.24 -7.17 -4.87
C LYS A 247 0.06 -5.91 -5.67
N ASN A 248 0.60 -5.88 -6.88
CA ASN A 248 0.41 -4.81 -7.82
C ASN A 248 0.45 -5.40 -9.24
N LYS A 249 -0.63 -5.19 -10.02
CA LYS A 249 -0.72 -5.65 -11.42
C LYS A 249 -0.24 -4.58 -12.42
N ILE A 250 0.16 -3.40 -11.94
CA ILE A 250 0.43 -2.21 -12.77
C ILE A 250 1.89 -1.81 -12.71
N ALA A 251 2.52 -2.02 -11.56
CA ALA A 251 3.93 -1.74 -11.30
C ALA A 251 4.56 -2.89 -10.49
N PRO A 252 5.88 -2.93 -10.31
CA PRO A 252 6.54 -3.93 -9.49
C PRO A 252 6.00 -3.92 -8.05
N PRO A 253 5.56 -5.09 -7.52
CA PRO A 253 5.07 -5.21 -6.15
C PRO A 253 6.20 -5.21 -5.11
N PHE A 254 5.81 -5.32 -3.83
CA PHE A 254 6.67 -5.44 -2.65
C PHE A 254 7.45 -4.19 -2.27
N ARG A 255 7.07 -3.03 -2.83
CA ARG A 255 7.54 -1.74 -2.33
C ARG A 255 6.84 -1.41 -1.03
N GLU A 256 7.54 -0.70 -0.17
CA GLU A 256 7.06 -0.28 1.15
C GLU A 256 7.07 1.25 1.23
N ALA A 257 6.06 1.78 1.88
CA ALA A 257 5.92 3.19 2.23
C ALA A 257 5.83 3.31 3.75
N GLU A 258 6.44 4.33 4.31
CA GLU A 258 6.34 4.65 5.73
C GLU A 258 5.93 6.10 5.88
N PHE A 259 4.98 6.36 6.76
CA PHE A 259 4.43 7.68 7.01
C PHE A 259 3.88 7.80 8.43
N ASP A 260 3.80 9.03 8.91
CA ASP A 260 3.22 9.35 10.21
C ASP A 260 1.72 9.68 10.03
N ILE A 261 0.87 9.03 10.82
CA ILE A 261 -0.54 9.41 10.99
C ILE A 261 -0.65 10.18 12.31
N MET A 262 -0.96 11.47 12.23
CA MET A 262 -1.17 12.34 13.38
C MET A 262 -2.63 12.26 13.81
N TYR A 263 -2.89 12.15 15.11
CA TYR A 263 -4.25 12.08 15.63
C TYR A 263 -4.96 13.42 15.41
N GLY A 264 -6.14 13.37 14.79
CA GLY A 264 -6.93 14.55 14.43
C GLY A 264 -6.50 15.29 13.15
N GLU A 265 -5.30 14.99 12.58
CA GLU A 265 -4.80 15.64 11.37
C GLU A 265 -4.61 14.67 10.20
N GLY A 266 -4.45 13.36 10.47
CA GLY A 266 -4.21 12.34 9.46
C GLY A 266 -2.75 12.21 9.02
N ILE A 267 -2.52 11.87 7.77
CA ILE A 267 -1.19 11.62 7.20
C ILE A 267 -0.40 12.92 7.12
N SER A 268 0.80 12.93 7.73
CA SER A 268 1.70 14.10 7.73
C SER A 268 2.46 14.22 6.41
N ARG A 269 1.85 14.87 5.42
CA ARG A 269 2.42 15.03 4.07
C ARG A 269 3.78 15.74 4.07
N GLU A 270 3.93 16.79 4.87
CA GLU A 270 5.19 17.53 4.98
C GLU A 270 6.30 16.69 5.61
N GLY A 271 5.94 15.80 6.55
CA GLY A 271 6.87 14.83 7.11
C GLY A 271 7.37 13.84 6.09
N GLU A 272 6.47 13.28 5.27
CA GLU A 272 6.84 12.39 4.17
C GLU A 272 7.71 13.10 3.13
N LEU A 273 7.30 14.32 2.72
CA LEU A 273 8.06 15.11 1.74
C LEU A 273 9.50 15.33 2.21
N LEU A 274 9.68 15.73 3.47
CA LEU A 274 11.02 15.95 4.04
C LEU A 274 11.84 14.65 4.04
N ASP A 275 11.28 13.57 4.53
CA ASP A 275 11.98 12.28 4.66
C ASP A 275 12.35 11.69 3.29
N LEU A 276 11.45 11.79 2.32
CA LEU A 276 11.69 11.35 0.95
C LEU A 276 12.71 12.25 0.24
N ALA A 277 12.62 13.58 0.41
CA ALA A 277 13.57 14.51 -0.18
C ALA A 277 15.00 14.31 0.36
N VAL A 278 15.15 13.94 1.64
CA VAL A 278 16.44 13.54 2.21
C VAL A 278 16.92 12.21 1.61
N LYS A 279 16.03 11.22 1.48
CA LYS A 279 16.39 9.91 0.87
C LYS A 279 16.79 10.05 -0.60
N ALA A 280 16.14 10.96 -1.34
CA ALA A 280 16.44 11.25 -2.75
C ALA A 280 17.59 12.24 -2.95
N GLU A 281 18.24 12.68 -1.86
CA GLU A 281 19.35 13.65 -1.87
C GLU A 281 18.95 15.03 -2.44
N VAL A 282 17.66 15.35 -2.47
CA VAL A 282 17.11 16.66 -2.83
C VAL A 282 17.32 17.65 -1.67
N VAL A 283 17.04 17.21 -0.44
CA VAL A 283 17.33 17.93 0.79
C VAL A 283 18.54 17.31 1.47
N GLN A 284 19.51 18.13 1.85
CA GLN A 284 20.70 17.69 2.54
C GLN A 284 20.47 17.70 4.05
N LYS A 285 20.88 16.63 4.73
CA LYS A 285 20.82 16.51 6.19
C LYS A 285 22.23 16.36 6.74
N ALA A 286 22.63 17.31 7.57
CA ALA A 286 23.91 17.30 8.30
C ALA A 286 23.66 17.37 9.81
N GLY A 287 23.73 16.23 10.49
CA GLY A 287 23.32 16.11 11.88
C GLY A 287 21.84 16.45 12.06
N ALA A 288 21.53 17.48 12.87
CA ALA A 288 20.17 17.97 13.08
C ALA A 288 19.74 19.06 12.06
N TRP A 289 20.62 19.51 11.19
CA TRP A 289 20.36 20.59 10.25
C TRP A 289 19.90 20.06 8.88
N PHE A 290 18.92 20.74 8.31
CA PHE A 290 18.41 20.50 6.97
C PHE A 290 18.70 21.70 6.09
N SER A 291 19.11 21.45 4.84
CA SER A 291 19.37 22.49 3.84
C SER A 291 18.89 22.04 2.46
N TYR A 292 18.46 23.02 1.67
CA TYR A 292 17.99 22.84 0.31
C TYR A 292 18.58 23.94 -0.56
N ASP A 293 19.24 23.59 -1.63
CA ASP A 293 19.89 24.51 -2.59
C ASP A 293 20.78 25.58 -1.92
N GLY A 294 21.60 25.15 -0.92
CA GLY A 294 22.46 26.03 -0.14
C GLY A 294 21.75 26.86 0.94
N ARG A 295 20.41 26.91 0.96
CA ARG A 295 19.61 27.59 1.98
C ARG A 295 19.38 26.66 3.17
N ARG A 296 19.60 27.13 4.40
CA ARG A 296 19.23 26.40 5.63
C ARG A 296 17.71 26.44 5.81
N LEU A 297 17.08 25.28 5.94
CA LEU A 297 15.64 25.14 6.21
C LEU A 297 15.35 25.22 7.72
N GLY A 298 16.19 24.59 8.56
CA GLY A 298 15.99 24.60 10.00
C GLY A 298 16.79 23.52 10.71
N GLN A 299 16.71 23.56 12.06
CA GLN A 299 17.29 22.55 12.94
C GLN A 299 16.17 21.69 13.54
N GLY A 300 16.22 20.39 13.31
CA GLY A 300 15.20 19.43 13.74
C GLY A 300 14.11 19.22 12.71
N ARG A 301 13.57 17.97 12.69
CA ARG A 301 12.53 17.53 11.73
C ARG A 301 11.25 18.35 11.88
N ASP A 302 10.80 18.60 13.11
CA ASP A 302 9.52 19.26 13.38
C ASP A 302 9.49 20.72 12.91
N LYS A 303 10.59 21.47 13.13
CA LYS A 303 10.69 22.86 12.64
C LYS A 303 10.67 22.95 11.12
N VAL A 304 11.29 21.97 10.43
CA VAL A 304 11.28 21.95 8.97
C VAL A 304 9.91 21.53 8.45
N LYS A 305 9.19 20.61 9.12
CA LYS A 305 7.78 20.28 8.80
C LYS A 305 6.90 21.53 8.91
N GLU A 306 7.01 22.31 9.98
CA GLU A 306 6.25 23.55 10.13
C GLU A 306 6.60 24.58 9.04
N LEU A 307 7.88 24.70 8.69
CA LEU A 307 8.29 25.55 7.56
C LEU A 307 7.59 25.10 6.26
N LEU A 308 7.62 23.82 5.94
CA LEU A 308 6.99 23.27 4.72
C LEU A 308 5.45 23.40 4.76
N LYS A 309 4.83 23.35 5.95
CA LYS A 309 3.39 23.60 6.14
C LYS A 309 3.02 25.04 5.84
N THR A 310 3.92 26.00 6.18
CA THR A 310 3.72 27.44 6.02
C THR A 310 4.14 27.93 4.62
N ASP A 311 5.28 27.48 4.13
CA ASP A 311 5.84 27.85 2.83
C ASP A 311 5.48 26.78 1.78
N LYS A 312 4.27 26.90 1.23
CA LYS A 312 3.74 25.96 0.24
C LYS A 312 4.46 26.01 -1.10
N GLU A 313 5.07 27.16 -1.46
CA GLU A 313 5.84 27.30 -2.69
C GLU A 313 7.13 26.48 -2.59
N LEU A 314 7.85 26.60 -1.47
CA LEU A 314 9.03 25.79 -1.19
C LEU A 314 8.69 24.29 -1.15
N ALA A 315 7.57 23.91 -0.51
CA ALA A 315 7.12 22.53 -0.48
C ALA A 315 6.84 21.97 -1.89
N ALA A 316 6.15 22.73 -2.73
CA ALA A 316 5.87 22.34 -4.10
C ALA A 316 7.15 22.23 -4.96
N GLU A 317 8.13 23.13 -4.76
CA GLU A 317 9.42 23.07 -5.45
C GLU A 317 10.21 21.82 -5.07
N ILE A 318 10.27 21.51 -3.77
CA ILE A 318 10.95 20.30 -3.26
C ILE A 318 10.23 19.05 -3.78
N GLU A 319 8.90 19.02 -3.78
CA GLU A 319 8.11 17.90 -4.29
C GLU A 319 8.36 17.68 -5.78
N LYS A 320 8.39 18.74 -6.59
CA LYS A 320 8.71 18.64 -8.02
C LYS A 320 10.10 18.03 -8.23
N LYS A 321 11.13 18.52 -7.52
CA LYS A 321 12.48 17.96 -7.61
C LYS A 321 12.58 16.52 -7.10
N LEU A 322 11.76 16.15 -6.12
CA LEU A 322 11.66 14.78 -5.66
C LEU A 322 11.14 13.85 -6.77
N TRP A 323 10.08 14.26 -7.48
CA TRP A 323 9.54 13.48 -8.60
C TRP A 323 10.55 13.32 -9.76
N GLU A 324 11.36 14.33 -10.02
CA GLU A 324 12.45 14.28 -11.02
C GLU A 324 13.59 13.35 -10.61
N ASN A 325 13.75 13.07 -9.31
CA ASN A 325 14.81 12.24 -8.73
C ASN A 325 14.29 10.92 -8.13
N ILE A 326 13.10 10.49 -8.49
CA ILE A 326 12.43 9.32 -7.89
C ILE A 326 13.22 8.02 -8.04
N ASP A 327 14.00 7.88 -9.12
CA ASP A 327 14.83 6.71 -9.39
C ASP A 327 15.87 6.47 -8.29
N LYS A 328 16.39 7.55 -7.69
CA LYS A 328 17.35 7.46 -6.57
C LYS A 328 16.79 6.74 -5.34
N LEU A 329 15.47 6.78 -5.12
CA LEU A 329 14.82 6.09 -4.01
C LEU A 329 14.90 4.56 -4.15
N TYR A 330 15.03 4.06 -5.38
CA TYR A 330 15.05 2.64 -5.71
C TYR A 330 16.42 2.14 -6.16
N GLU A 331 17.41 3.03 -6.34
CA GLU A 331 18.78 2.61 -6.58
C GLU A 331 19.30 1.88 -5.35
N ARG A 332 19.56 0.58 -5.50
CA ARG A 332 20.28 -0.17 -4.46
C ARG A 332 21.63 0.50 -4.28
N LYS A 333 21.91 1.09 -3.11
CA LYS A 333 23.26 1.51 -2.75
C LYS A 333 24.17 0.32 -3.04
N LYS A 334 25.05 0.45 -4.05
CA LYS A 334 26.08 -0.57 -4.31
C LYS A 334 26.82 -0.77 -3.00
N PRO A 335 27.00 -2.02 -2.53
CA PRO A 335 27.75 -2.25 -1.30
C PRO A 335 29.10 -1.55 -1.46
N ALA A 336 29.47 -0.77 -0.44
CA ALA A 336 30.77 -0.09 -0.42
C ALA A 336 31.87 -1.09 -0.83
N PRO A 337 32.83 -0.71 -1.68
CA PRO A 337 33.89 -1.61 -2.11
C PRO A 337 34.55 -2.16 -0.86
N LYS A 338 34.56 -3.49 -0.72
CA LYS A 338 35.26 -4.15 0.37
C LYS A 338 36.69 -3.64 0.34
N VAL A 339 37.09 -2.89 1.34
CA VAL A 339 38.50 -2.49 1.54
C VAL A 339 39.30 -3.79 1.54
N LYS A 340 40.11 -3.97 0.51
CA LYS A 340 41.06 -5.07 0.51
C LYS A 340 42.00 -4.80 1.68
N ILE A 341 41.86 -5.60 2.73
CA ILE A 341 42.86 -5.66 3.79
C ILE A 341 44.12 -6.15 3.09
N THR A 342 45.05 -5.24 2.85
CA THR A 342 46.42 -5.60 2.41
C THR A 342 47.02 -6.40 3.54
N GLU A 343 47.35 -7.65 3.22
CA GLU A 343 48.07 -8.55 4.13
C GLU A 343 49.34 -7.86 4.61
N VAL A 344 49.48 -7.72 5.91
CA VAL A 344 50.73 -7.30 6.56
C VAL A 344 51.76 -8.41 6.31
N PRO A 345 52.97 -8.13 5.80
CA PRO A 345 53.96 -9.16 5.58
C PRO A 345 54.36 -9.82 6.91
N SER A 346 54.16 -11.12 7.00
CA SER A 346 54.59 -11.95 8.11
C SER A 346 56.13 -12.00 8.14
N ALA A 347 56.73 -11.36 9.15
CA ALA A 347 58.14 -11.47 9.45
C ALA A 347 58.43 -12.85 10.08
N ASN A 348 58.87 -13.76 9.27
CA ASN A 348 59.37 -15.09 9.68
C ASN A 348 60.75 -14.94 10.32
N GLN A 349 60.83 -14.89 11.65
CA GLN A 349 62.07 -15.17 12.39
C GLN A 349 62.01 -16.57 12.95
N LYS A 350 62.85 -17.44 12.39
CA LYS A 350 63.15 -18.79 12.89
C LYS A 350 63.90 -18.67 14.21
N ILE A 351 63.33 -19.19 15.29
CA ILE A 351 64.03 -19.52 16.53
C ILE A 351 63.98 -21.05 16.66
N LYS A 352 65.19 -21.65 16.76
CA LYS A 352 65.45 -23.09 16.98
C LYS A 352 65.03 -23.49 18.38
N PRO A 353 64.61 -24.75 18.62
CA PRO A 353 64.17 -25.23 19.93
C PRO A 353 65.36 -25.65 20.78
N ASP A 354 65.25 -25.35 22.07
CA ASP A 354 66.07 -26.03 23.09
C ASP A 354 65.19 -26.80 24.07
N SER A 355 65.72 -27.88 24.53
CA SER A 355 65.19 -29.08 25.10
C SER A 355 64.51 -28.98 26.48
N ALA A 356 63.53 -29.86 26.65
CA ALA A 356 63.18 -30.67 27.82
C ALA A 356 62.67 -29.96 29.08
N ASP A 357 61.44 -30.23 29.57
CA ASP A 357 61.23 -31.22 30.62
C ASP A 357 59.70 -31.48 30.84
N LYS A 358 59.44 -32.70 31.36
CA LYS A 358 58.17 -33.35 31.66
C LYS A 358 57.45 -32.66 32.81
N THR A 359 56.11 -32.65 32.81
CA THR A 359 55.25 -33.36 33.77
C THR A 359 53.77 -33.01 33.64
N GLU A 360 52.97 -34.01 33.48
CA GLU A 360 51.70 -34.41 34.08
C GLU A 360 50.47 -33.48 34.19
N LYS A 361 49.43 -33.96 33.52
CA LYS A 361 48.05 -34.35 33.96
C LYS A 361 46.98 -33.31 34.30
N LYS A 362 45.84 -33.63 33.67
CA LYS A 362 44.42 -33.50 34.07
C LYS A 362 43.82 -32.13 33.83
N SER A 363 42.64 -31.97 33.28
CA SER A 363 41.37 -32.69 33.17
C SER A 363 40.44 -31.94 32.26
N GLY A 364 39.55 -32.65 31.62
CA GLY A 364 38.61 -32.20 30.60
C GLY A 364 37.53 -31.22 31.09
N ALA A 365 37.06 -30.48 30.14
CA ALA A 365 35.67 -29.95 30.14
C ALA A 365 35.20 -29.97 28.68
N LYS A 366 34.21 -30.79 28.42
CA LYS A 366 33.42 -30.80 27.21
C LYS A 366 32.56 -29.52 27.19
N ILE A 367 32.56 -28.81 26.09
CA ILE A 367 31.56 -27.81 25.79
C ILE A 367 30.65 -28.43 24.75
N ASP A 368 29.38 -28.67 25.15
CA ASP A 368 28.30 -29.07 24.27
C ASP A 368 27.86 -27.83 23.47
N VAL A 369 27.94 -27.92 22.15
CA VAL A 369 27.33 -26.97 21.23
C VAL A 369 25.92 -27.47 20.97
N LEU A 370 24.91 -26.77 21.49
CA LEU A 370 23.53 -26.91 21.07
C LEU A 370 23.37 -26.23 19.70
N VAL A 371 23.02 -27.04 18.72
CA VAL A 371 22.52 -26.59 17.42
C VAL A 371 21.01 -26.67 17.54
N ASP A 372 20.35 -25.51 17.52
CA ASP A 372 18.91 -25.44 17.35
C ASP A 372 18.59 -25.43 15.84
N ASP A 373 17.76 -26.39 15.45
CA ASP A 373 17.12 -26.52 14.14
C ASP A 373 15.99 -25.48 13.94
#